data_b3d807bbd7ef6b2abce332e12be00e40
#
_entry.id   b3d807bbd7ef6b2abce332e12be00e40
#
_cell.length_a   1.000
_cell.length_b   1.000
_cell.length_c   1.000
_cell.angle_alpha   90.00
_cell.angle_beta   90.00
_cell.angle_gamma   90.00
#
_symmetry.space_group_name_H-M   'P 1'
#
loop_
_entity.id
_entity.type
_entity.pdbx_description
1 polymer ?
#
loop_
_entity_poly.entity_id
_entity_poly.type
_entity_poly.pdbx_seq_one_letter_code
_entity_poly.pdbx_strand_id
1 'polypeptide(L)'
;MNQTAPNGQLCLADASDAQHGDVQRIVEEYQAKNQRIVYKKIENKGIAANTNAAAQLATGEYLALADHDDILAPHALYTMGKAVLQLRQRGEPDGFVYSDEALFSKSIRRPIAAHFKPDYAPDYLLCCNYICHLAVFKKALWDELGGE
;
A
#
# COMPACT_ATOMS: atom_id res chain seq x y z
N MET A 1 -12.49 5.65 4.06
CA MET A 1 -11.79 4.35 4.09
C MET A 1 -12.75 3.28 4.58
N ASN A 2 -13.06 2.30 3.72
CA ASN A 2 -13.98 1.20 4.05
C ASN A 2 -13.24 -0.07 4.53
N GLN A 3 -12.05 0.10 5.12
CA GLN A 3 -11.28 -1.03 5.66
C GLN A 3 -11.82 -1.44 7.02
N THR A 4 -11.92 -2.76 7.26
CA THR A 4 -12.37 -3.31 8.55
C THR A 4 -11.31 -3.19 9.64
N ALA A 5 -10.04 -2.99 9.30
CA ALA A 5 -8.99 -2.69 10.25
C ALA A 5 -9.11 -1.23 10.74
N PRO A 6 -9.29 -0.98 12.05
CA PRO A 6 -9.56 0.37 12.55
C PRO A 6 -8.33 1.28 12.60
N ASN A 7 -7.13 0.72 12.64
CA ASN A 7 -5.90 1.44 12.97
C ASN A 7 -5.02 1.80 11.74
N GLY A 8 -5.56 1.69 10.52
CA GLY A 8 -4.81 2.05 9.31
C GLY A 8 -4.71 3.56 9.13
N GLN A 9 -3.53 4.04 8.75
CA GLN A 9 -3.24 5.40 8.33
C GLN A 9 -3.12 5.44 6.79
N LEU A 10 -3.69 6.44 6.13
CA LEU A 10 -3.49 6.68 4.70
C LEU A 10 -2.51 7.84 4.53
N CYS A 11 -1.33 7.55 4.01
CA CYS A 11 -0.30 8.53 3.74
C CYS A 11 -0.27 8.85 2.24
N LEU A 12 -0.46 10.10 1.88
CA LEU A 12 -0.52 10.57 0.50
C LEU A 12 0.59 11.61 0.25
N ALA A 13 1.50 11.30 -0.66
CA ALA A 13 2.46 12.23 -1.21
C ALA A 13 2.00 12.64 -2.61
N ASP A 14 1.48 13.86 -2.74
CA ASP A 14 0.91 14.36 -3.99
C ASP A 14 1.96 15.12 -4.81
N ALA A 15 2.42 14.48 -5.87
CA ALA A 15 3.36 15.03 -6.84
C ALA A 15 2.66 15.55 -8.12
N SER A 16 1.35 15.76 -8.11
CA SER A 16 0.60 16.29 -9.25
C SER A 16 1.01 17.72 -9.58
N ASP A 17 0.89 18.09 -10.84
CA ASP A 17 1.18 19.43 -11.34
C ASP A 17 0.04 20.45 -11.08
N ALA A 18 0.23 21.68 -11.51
CA ALA A 18 -0.75 22.76 -11.31
C ALA A 18 -2.07 22.54 -12.07
N GLN A 19 -2.12 21.65 -13.07
CA GLN A 19 -3.35 21.35 -13.82
C GLN A 19 -4.26 20.39 -13.04
N HIS A 20 -3.73 19.71 -12.02
CA HIS A 20 -4.43 18.74 -11.16
C HIS A 20 -4.63 19.28 -9.72
N GLY A 21 -4.88 20.57 -9.59
CA GLY A 21 -5.09 21.23 -8.28
C GLY A 21 -6.33 20.77 -7.51
N ASP A 22 -7.24 20.03 -8.15
CA ASP A 22 -8.40 19.40 -7.53
C ASP A 22 -8.03 18.23 -6.59
N VAL A 23 -6.88 17.59 -6.79
CA VAL A 23 -6.39 16.49 -5.93
C VAL A 23 -6.29 16.97 -4.49
N GLN A 24 -5.58 18.08 -4.26
CA GLN A 24 -5.42 18.65 -2.93
C GLN A 24 -6.78 18.95 -2.27
N ARG A 25 -7.68 19.63 -2.97
CA ARG A 25 -9.01 19.97 -2.46
C ARG A 25 -9.80 18.73 -2.05
N ILE A 26 -9.78 17.69 -2.90
CA ILE A 26 -10.46 16.42 -2.59
C ILE A 26 -9.88 15.79 -1.34
N VAL A 27 -8.55 15.75 -1.20
CA VAL A 27 -7.90 15.14 -0.03
C VAL A 27 -8.25 15.93 1.25
N GLU A 28 -8.21 17.27 1.20
CA GLU A 28 -8.56 18.13 2.34
C GLU A 28 -10.00 17.91 2.82
N GLU A 29 -10.95 17.72 1.89
CA GLU A 29 -12.35 17.38 2.23
C GLU A 29 -12.46 16.04 3.00
N TYR A 30 -11.62 15.05 2.65
CA TYR A 30 -11.59 13.76 3.34
C TYR A 30 -10.81 13.82 4.67
N GLN A 31 -9.73 14.60 4.73
CA GLN A 31 -8.97 14.82 5.97
C GLN A 31 -9.83 15.47 7.06
N ALA A 32 -10.66 16.44 6.69
CA ALA A 32 -11.60 17.08 7.61
C ALA A 32 -12.55 16.07 8.29
N LYS A 33 -12.81 14.94 7.66
CA LYS A 33 -13.70 13.87 8.14
C LYS A 33 -12.96 12.70 8.77
N ASN A 34 -11.65 12.57 8.52
CA ASN A 34 -10.87 11.42 8.97
C ASN A 34 -9.40 11.79 9.23
N GLN A 35 -9.05 11.93 10.49
CA GLN A 35 -7.70 12.29 10.93
C GLN A 35 -6.62 11.24 10.62
N ARG A 36 -7.00 10.07 10.14
CA ARG A 36 -6.05 9.02 9.70
C ARG A 36 -5.49 9.25 8.29
N ILE A 37 -5.94 10.29 7.60
CA ILE A 37 -5.41 10.69 6.30
C ILE A 37 -4.32 11.73 6.54
N VAL A 38 -3.10 11.41 6.14
CA VAL A 38 -1.94 12.31 6.17
C VAL A 38 -1.58 12.67 4.75
N TYR A 39 -1.50 13.95 4.46
CA TYR A 39 -1.24 14.46 3.11
C TYR A 39 -0.06 15.41 3.11
N LYS A 40 0.74 15.30 2.06
CA LYS A 40 1.83 16.25 1.78
C LYS A 40 1.93 16.50 0.28
N LYS A 41 1.88 17.76 -0.12
CA LYS A 41 2.24 18.19 -1.46
C LYS A 41 3.76 18.14 -1.61
N ILE A 42 4.25 17.52 -2.67
CA ILE A 42 5.69 17.36 -2.94
C ILE A 42 6.02 17.75 -4.38
N GLU A 43 7.29 17.98 -4.66
CA GLU A 43 7.81 18.04 -6.01
C GLU A 43 7.92 16.64 -6.60
N ASN A 44 7.57 16.48 -7.88
CA ASN A 44 7.70 15.19 -8.56
C ASN A 44 9.18 14.87 -8.82
N LYS A 45 9.70 13.85 -8.16
CA LYS A 45 11.08 13.35 -8.28
C LYS A 45 11.17 11.92 -8.80
N GLY A 46 10.07 11.43 -9.38
CA GLY A 46 9.94 10.06 -9.86
C GLY A 46 9.34 9.11 -8.83
N ILE A 47 9.03 7.88 -9.27
CA ILE A 47 8.23 6.91 -8.51
C ILE A 47 8.87 6.62 -7.15
N ALA A 48 10.10 6.13 -7.13
CA ALA A 48 10.81 5.75 -5.90
C ALA A 48 10.89 6.90 -4.89
N ALA A 49 11.30 8.11 -5.32
CA ALA A 49 11.41 9.25 -4.43
C ALA A 49 10.04 9.70 -3.88
N ASN A 50 8.98 9.63 -4.69
CA ASN A 50 7.63 9.98 -4.26
C ASN A 50 7.07 8.93 -3.29
N THR A 51 7.32 7.64 -3.54
CA THR A 51 6.96 6.53 -2.63
C THR A 51 7.67 6.68 -1.29
N ASN A 52 8.97 6.96 -1.30
CA ASN A 52 9.75 7.21 -0.08
C ASN A 52 9.21 8.42 0.71
N ALA A 53 8.79 9.49 0.02
CA ALA A 53 8.18 10.64 0.66
C ALA A 53 6.83 10.30 1.33
N ALA A 54 6.03 9.42 0.74
CA ALA A 54 4.79 8.92 1.35
C ALA A 54 5.09 8.02 2.57
N ALA A 55 6.08 7.11 2.45
CA ALA A 55 6.49 6.21 3.53
C ALA A 55 7.01 6.97 4.76
N GLN A 56 7.68 8.12 4.57
CA GLN A 56 8.15 8.98 5.66
C GLN A 56 7.01 9.61 6.48
N LEU A 57 5.81 9.73 5.92
CA LEU A 57 4.64 10.23 6.65
C LEU A 57 4.03 9.18 7.57
N ALA A 58 4.32 7.91 7.34
CA ALA A 58 3.73 6.80 8.06
C ALA A 58 4.33 6.65 9.47
N THR A 59 3.44 6.48 10.46
CA THR A 59 3.79 6.23 11.86
C THR A 59 3.52 4.78 12.29
N GLY A 60 2.93 3.99 11.40
CA GLY A 60 2.63 2.58 11.64
C GLY A 60 3.87 1.69 11.62
N GLU A 61 3.76 0.52 12.24
CA GLU A 61 4.82 -0.51 12.24
C GLU A 61 5.03 -1.15 10.87
N TYR A 62 3.98 -1.16 10.03
CA TYR A 62 4.00 -1.70 8.68
C TYR A 62 3.57 -0.66 7.66
N LEU A 63 4.18 -0.72 6.49
CA LEU A 63 3.83 0.03 5.29
C LEU A 63 3.10 -0.91 4.33
N ALA A 64 1.97 -0.47 3.79
CA ALA A 64 1.26 -1.15 2.71
C ALA A 64 1.31 -0.24 1.48
N LEU A 65 1.96 -0.69 0.42
CA LEU A 65 2.04 0.07 -0.83
C LEU A 65 0.79 -0.20 -1.66
N ALA A 66 0.16 0.87 -2.13
CA ALA A 66 -1.01 0.80 -2.99
C ALA A 66 -0.95 1.91 -4.03
N ASP A 67 -1.26 1.59 -5.26
CA ASP A 67 -1.35 2.56 -6.34
C ASP A 67 -2.66 3.36 -6.28
N HIS A 68 -2.65 4.55 -6.87
CA HIS A 68 -3.77 5.49 -6.81
C HIS A 68 -5.00 5.03 -7.59
N ASP A 69 -4.84 4.09 -8.51
CA ASP A 69 -5.89 3.48 -9.35
C ASP A 69 -6.35 2.10 -8.87
N ASP A 70 -5.78 1.61 -7.76
CA ASP A 70 -6.15 0.35 -7.14
C ASP A 70 -7.24 0.49 -6.09
N ILE A 71 -7.97 -0.60 -5.86
CA ILE A 71 -9.01 -0.69 -4.84
C ILE A 71 -8.70 -1.84 -3.88
N LEU A 72 -8.50 -1.51 -2.62
CA LEU A 72 -8.36 -2.51 -1.57
C LEU A 72 -9.70 -3.11 -1.19
N ALA A 73 -9.78 -4.43 -1.17
CA ALA A 73 -10.94 -5.13 -0.59
C ALA A 73 -11.16 -4.66 0.86
N PRO A 74 -12.41 -4.56 1.36
CA PRO A 74 -12.69 -4.03 2.70
C PRO A 74 -11.95 -4.72 3.83
N HIS A 75 -11.61 -6.00 3.66
CA HIS A 75 -10.89 -6.81 4.65
C HIS A 75 -9.37 -6.89 4.40
N ALA A 76 -8.82 -6.23 3.37
CA ALA A 76 -7.42 -6.38 2.96
C ALA A 76 -6.45 -6.12 4.11
N LEU A 77 -6.49 -4.94 4.73
CA LEU A 77 -5.57 -4.59 5.83
C LEU A 77 -5.75 -5.50 7.05
N TYR A 78 -6.98 -5.94 7.35
CA TYR A 78 -7.22 -6.90 8.42
C TYR A 78 -6.56 -8.25 8.13
N THR A 79 -6.71 -8.75 6.92
CA THR A 79 -6.15 -10.05 6.50
C THR A 79 -4.62 -10.01 6.52
N MET A 80 -4.01 -8.93 6.00
CA MET A 80 -2.56 -8.76 6.03
C MET A 80 -2.03 -8.66 7.47
N GLY A 81 -2.69 -7.89 8.33
CA GLY A 81 -2.33 -7.80 9.74
C GLY A 81 -2.47 -9.13 10.48
N LYS A 82 -3.49 -9.93 10.16
CA LYS A 82 -3.66 -11.28 10.71
C LYS A 82 -2.52 -12.21 10.27
N ALA A 83 -2.12 -12.15 8.99
CA ALA A 83 -0.98 -12.93 8.48
C ALA A 83 0.31 -12.60 9.25
N VAL A 84 0.62 -11.32 9.42
CA VAL A 84 1.77 -10.86 10.21
C VAL A 84 1.73 -11.40 11.65
N LEU A 85 0.58 -11.31 12.32
CA LEU A 85 0.42 -11.84 13.68
C LEU A 85 0.64 -13.36 13.75
N GLN A 86 0.18 -14.11 12.75
CA GLN A 86 0.39 -15.55 12.67
C GLN A 86 1.87 -15.91 12.49
N LEU A 87 2.62 -15.18 11.64
CA LEU A 87 4.05 -15.36 11.49
C LEU A 87 4.77 -15.12 12.81
N ARG A 88 4.48 -14.04 13.52
CA ARG A 88 5.03 -13.74 14.85
C ARG A 88 4.75 -14.84 15.88
N GLN A 89 3.52 -15.34 15.92
CA GLN A 89 3.15 -16.42 16.86
C GLN A 89 3.92 -17.72 16.61
N ARG A 90 4.34 -17.95 15.35
CA ARG A 90 5.15 -19.11 14.97
C ARG A 90 6.65 -18.87 15.10
N GLY A 91 7.08 -17.65 15.43
CA GLY A 91 8.49 -17.27 15.42
C GLY A 91 9.09 -17.20 14.00
N GLU A 92 8.24 -17.03 12.98
CA GLU A 92 8.65 -16.90 11.59
C GLU A 92 8.93 -15.43 11.23
N PRO A 93 9.75 -15.16 10.20
CA PRO A 93 10.03 -13.80 9.74
C PRO A 93 8.75 -13.08 9.34
N ASP A 94 8.53 -11.88 9.90
CA ASP A 94 7.33 -11.05 9.68
C ASP A 94 7.62 -9.77 8.89
N GLY A 95 8.80 -9.67 8.28
CA GLY A 95 9.27 -8.44 7.62
C GLY A 95 8.54 -8.07 6.34
N PHE A 96 7.95 -9.07 5.66
CA PHE A 96 7.29 -8.86 4.37
C PHE A 96 6.18 -9.87 4.15
N VAL A 97 5.02 -9.39 3.70
CA VAL A 97 3.88 -10.21 3.27
C VAL A 97 3.21 -9.57 2.04
N TYR A 98 2.60 -10.36 1.20
CA TYR A 98 1.87 -9.89 0.01
C TYR A 98 0.58 -10.67 -0.20
N SER A 99 -0.32 -10.14 -1.01
CA SER A 99 -1.62 -10.76 -1.31
C SER A 99 -1.77 -11.08 -2.79
N ASP A 100 -2.70 -11.99 -3.07
CA ASP A 100 -3.26 -12.13 -4.41
C ASP A 100 -3.97 -10.84 -4.84
N GLU A 101 -4.26 -10.73 -6.14
CA GLU A 101 -4.96 -9.60 -6.73
C GLU A 101 -5.98 -10.07 -7.77
N ALA A 102 -6.94 -9.21 -8.08
CA ALA A 102 -7.90 -9.44 -9.13
C ALA A 102 -8.02 -8.21 -10.04
N LEU A 103 -8.02 -8.44 -11.33
CA LEU A 103 -8.21 -7.40 -12.33
C LEU A 103 -9.70 -7.18 -12.59
N PHE A 104 -10.10 -5.94 -12.73
CA PHE A 104 -11.45 -5.56 -13.15
C PHE A 104 -11.39 -4.39 -14.15
N SER A 105 -12.44 -4.20 -14.96
CA SER A 105 -12.49 -3.08 -15.91
C SER A 105 -13.60 -2.07 -15.59
N LYS A 106 -14.83 -2.55 -15.47
CA LYS A 106 -16.01 -1.68 -15.27
C LYS A 106 -16.60 -1.78 -13.86
N SER A 107 -16.37 -2.90 -13.17
CA SER A 107 -16.96 -3.17 -11.87
C SER A 107 -16.10 -4.14 -11.07
N ILE A 108 -15.78 -3.77 -9.84
CA ILE A 108 -15.09 -4.63 -8.87
C ILE A 108 -15.89 -5.91 -8.53
N ARG A 109 -17.20 -5.94 -8.80
CA ARG A 109 -18.04 -7.12 -8.59
C ARG A 109 -17.93 -8.14 -9.71
N ARG A 110 -17.25 -7.81 -10.81
CA ARG A 110 -17.03 -8.69 -11.96
C ARG A 110 -15.57 -8.65 -12.35
N PRO A 111 -14.70 -9.33 -11.62
CA PRO A 111 -13.30 -9.45 -11.99
C PRO A 111 -13.20 -10.17 -13.34
N ILE A 112 -12.24 -9.76 -14.14
CA ILE A 112 -11.94 -10.36 -15.46
C ILE A 112 -10.83 -11.39 -15.38
N ALA A 113 -9.95 -11.28 -14.39
CA ALA A 113 -8.89 -12.23 -14.10
C ALA A 113 -8.53 -12.18 -12.62
N ALA A 114 -7.96 -13.25 -12.10
CA ALA A 114 -7.33 -13.33 -10.79
C ALA A 114 -5.88 -13.77 -10.97
N HIS A 115 -4.99 -13.12 -10.23
CA HIS A 115 -3.59 -13.48 -10.15
C HIS A 115 -3.33 -14.07 -8.76
N PHE A 116 -3.28 -15.41 -8.72
CA PHE A 116 -2.88 -16.17 -7.52
C PHE A 116 -1.36 -16.28 -7.53
N LYS A 117 -0.75 -15.68 -6.54
CA LYS A 117 0.71 -15.58 -6.44
C LYS A 117 1.28 -16.80 -5.73
N PRO A 118 2.43 -17.33 -6.18
CA PRO A 118 3.09 -18.40 -5.46
C PRO A 118 3.61 -17.92 -4.11
N ASP A 119 3.99 -18.84 -3.23
CA ASP A 119 4.86 -18.55 -2.11
C ASP A 119 6.18 -17.95 -2.61
N TYR A 120 6.98 -17.38 -1.70
CA TYR A 120 8.21 -16.70 -2.08
C TYR A 120 9.09 -17.57 -3.00
N ALA A 121 9.22 -17.15 -4.25
CA ALA A 121 9.94 -17.81 -5.33
C ALA A 121 11.02 -16.88 -5.90
N PRO A 122 12.26 -16.91 -5.34
CA PRO A 122 13.31 -15.96 -5.69
C PRO A 122 13.67 -15.99 -7.17
N ASP A 123 13.77 -17.16 -7.79
CA ASP A 123 14.08 -17.28 -9.21
C ASP A 123 12.99 -16.67 -10.12
N TYR A 124 11.73 -16.80 -9.72
CA TYR A 124 10.63 -16.19 -10.44
C TYR A 124 10.64 -14.66 -10.27
N LEU A 125 10.97 -14.17 -9.08
CA LEU A 125 11.08 -12.72 -8.82
C LEU A 125 12.21 -12.07 -9.64
N LEU A 126 13.29 -12.79 -9.94
CA LEU A 126 14.34 -12.32 -10.84
C LEU A 126 13.88 -12.18 -12.29
N CYS A 127 12.84 -12.93 -12.69
CA CYS A 127 12.28 -12.86 -14.05
C CYS A 127 11.19 -11.80 -14.19
N CYS A 128 10.36 -11.63 -13.19
CA CYS A 128 9.28 -10.64 -13.17
C CYS A 128 8.87 -10.28 -11.74
N ASN A 129 8.43 -9.04 -11.54
CA ASN A 129 7.80 -8.65 -10.30
C ASN A 129 6.37 -9.22 -10.23
N TYR A 130 6.24 -10.46 -9.73
CA TYR A 130 4.92 -11.07 -9.52
C TYR A 130 4.23 -10.60 -8.25
N ILE A 131 4.94 -9.93 -7.36
CA ILE A 131 4.41 -9.49 -6.05
C ILE A 131 3.44 -8.33 -6.21
N CYS A 132 3.79 -7.29 -6.98
CA CYS A 132 2.97 -6.11 -7.25
C CYS A 132 2.19 -5.62 -6.01
N HIS A 133 0.87 -5.56 -6.08
CA HIS A 133 -0.03 -5.09 -5.03
C HIS A 133 -0.86 -6.25 -4.46
N LEU A 134 -1.19 -6.29 -3.18
CA LEU A 134 -0.75 -5.43 -2.11
C LEU A 134 0.54 -5.98 -1.49
N ALA A 135 1.59 -5.18 -1.42
CA ALA A 135 2.83 -5.52 -0.74
C ALA A 135 2.87 -4.79 0.61
N VAL A 136 3.19 -5.51 1.68
CA VAL A 136 3.25 -4.98 3.06
C VAL A 136 4.62 -5.26 3.64
N PHE A 137 5.32 -4.21 4.03
CA PHE A 137 6.67 -4.24 4.58
C PHE A 137 6.68 -3.80 6.04
N LYS A 138 7.50 -4.42 6.86
CA LYS A 138 7.85 -3.88 8.16
C LYS A 138 8.60 -2.56 7.99
N LYS A 139 8.12 -1.47 8.60
CA LYS A 139 8.72 -0.15 8.42
C LYS A 139 10.20 -0.11 8.80
N ALA A 140 10.60 -0.81 9.85
CA ALA A 140 12.00 -0.89 10.26
C ALA A 140 12.89 -1.51 9.16
N LEU A 141 12.39 -2.53 8.44
CA LEU A 141 13.12 -3.14 7.31
C LEU A 141 13.21 -2.15 6.13
N TRP A 142 12.13 -1.44 5.84
CA TRP A 142 12.11 -0.39 4.82
C TRP A 142 13.16 0.69 5.09
N ASP A 143 13.20 1.18 6.33
CA ASP A 143 14.12 2.22 6.75
C ASP A 143 15.59 1.74 6.72
N GLU A 144 15.86 0.47 7.12
CA GLU A 144 17.18 -0.15 7.08
C GLU A 144 17.73 -0.29 5.66
N LEU A 145 16.86 -0.66 4.70
CA LEU A 145 17.23 -0.83 3.29
C LEU A 145 17.32 0.50 2.52
N GLY A 146 16.87 1.61 3.12
CA GLY A 146 16.89 2.94 2.51
C GLY A 146 15.68 3.26 1.63
N GLY A 147 14.65 2.43 1.66
CA GLY A 147 13.44 2.57 0.87
C GLY A 147 13.57 1.97 -0.54
N GLU A 148 12.86 2.58 -1.52
CA GLU A 148 13.00 2.26 -2.95
C GLU A 148 14.13 3.01 -3.61
#